data_c27052da51406662a220225f1b86feae
#
_entry.id   c27052da51406662a220225f1b86feae
#
_cell.length_a   1.000
_cell.length_b   1.000
_cell.length_c   1.000
_cell.angle_alpha   90.00
_cell.angle_beta   90.00
_cell.angle_gamma   90.00
#
_symmetry.space_group_name_H-M   'P 1'
#
loop_
_entity.id
_entity.type
_entity.pdbx_description
1 polymer ?
#
loop_
_entity_poly.entity_id
_entity_poly.type
_entity_poly.pdbx_seq_one_letter_code
_entity_poly.pdbx_strand_id
1 'polypeptide(L)'
;MTDRVEMIQNAAGRMVPGMVNGKPAIPYLGMGKYQPRGRKAAPPVRSSKDYPDGGDKRVPDLETALRKCGLRDGMVLSNHHHLRDGDRVALMMLEAAARIGVRDLLWFPSASFPSQKSAIDLMQSGVIHHIEGSMNGPLGDYCTQGKMRGMGVLRSHGGRWQAIQDGEVHIDIAVIAAPTADAFGDADGSHGKSACGSLGFALADSVYADQVIVVTDNLVPFPCVPWQIQGNNVDFVVETESIGDPAKIVSGTTQITRSPDRLKVAEYVARFLRDAGIMRNGFSFQAGAGGIALAFVDYLRRMMKEAGVKARFVRGGSTKYLVELLQEGLTDYILDGQTFDLDAVKSIASDPRHVATSPFTSYNYHGKGSFASMIDAVVLGATEVDVNFSGNVVTHSDGRLLHGIGGWQNCLDAGCTILAVPSFRDRIPVIVDQVTTLTGPGELIDVVVTERGIAINPRRQDLMDAVKGSALPIRPIQDIKAEVERICGGTPARPKLGENPVAVVKWVDGSLLDTVWQAG
;
A
#
# COMPACT_ATOMS: atom_id res chain seq x y z
N MET A 1 15.01 33.96 -0.02
CA MET A 1 13.53 34.12 0.09
C MET A 1 12.96 32.82 -0.39
N THR A 2 12.43 32.00 0.50
CA THR A 2 11.69 30.81 0.10
C THR A 2 10.40 31.30 -0.55
N ASP A 3 10.25 31.11 -1.85
CA ASP A 3 9.00 31.40 -2.54
C ASP A 3 7.87 30.66 -1.83
N ARG A 4 6.89 31.41 -1.33
CA ARG A 4 5.75 30.85 -0.62
C ARG A 4 4.99 29.95 -1.59
N VAL A 5 4.82 28.67 -1.24
CA VAL A 5 4.08 27.72 -2.09
C VAL A 5 2.64 28.21 -2.23
N GLU A 6 2.20 28.39 -3.47
CA GLU A 6 0.81 28.74 -3.77
C GLU A 6 -0.10 27.56 -3.41
N MET A 7 -1.06 27.80 -2.51
CA MET A 7 -1.99 26.78 -2.04
C MET A 7 -3.35 26.94 -2.71
N ILE A 8 -3.97 25.83 -3.12
CA ILE A 8 -5.27 25.77 -3.80
C ILE A 8 -6.23 24.93 -2.94
N GLN A 9 -7.45 25.41 -2.72
CA GLN A 9 -8.48 24.60 -2.07
C GLN A 9 -9.07 23.60 -3.07
N ASN A 10 -9.10 22.31 -2.70
CA ASN A 10 -9.67 21.25 -3.51
C ASN A 10 -11.16 20.97 -3.17
N ALA A 11 -11.81 20.06 -3.90
CA ALA A 11 -13.22 19.71 -3.71
C ALA A 11 -13.53 19.01 -2.37
N ALA A 12 -12.52 18.54 -1.65
CA ALA A 12 -12.64 18.00 -0.30
C ALA A 12 -12.47 19.08 0.79
N GLY A 13 -12.37 20.38 0.40
CA GLY A 13 -12.16 21.49 1.32
C GLY A 13 -10.74 21.59 1.88
N ARG A 14 -9.77 20.87 1.32
CA ARG A 14 -8.38 20.84 1.79
C ARG A 14 -7.50 21.80 0.98
N MET A 15 -6.51 22.39 1.65
CA MET A 15 -5.50 23.22 1.01
C MET A 15 -4.36 22.34 0.51
N VAL A 16 -4.10 22.38 -0.79
CA VAL A 16 -3.04 21.61 -1.46
C VAL A 16 -2.14 22.53 -2.27
N PRO A 17 -0.84 22.21 -2.44
CA PRO A 17 0.06 23.03 -3.25
C PRO A 17 -0.34 23.00 -4.73
N GLY A 18 -0.30 24.15 -5.41
CA GLY A 18 -0.53 24.26 -6.86
C GLY A 18 0.63 23.70 -7.69
N MET A 19 1.82 23.59 -7.08
CA MET A 19 3.03 23.03 -7.69
C MET A 19 3.65 22.01 -6.74
N VAL A 20 4.06 20.84 -7.26
CA VAL A 20 4.78 19.81 -6.51
C VAL A 20 6.07 19.47 -7.27
N ASN A 21 7.21 19.68 -6.64
CA ASN A 21 8.52 19.40 -7.23
C ASN A 21 8.70 19.95 -8.66
N GLY A 22 8.28 21.22 -8.86
CA GLY A 22 8.40 21.90 -10.14
C GLY A 22 7.36 21.52 -11.21
N LYS A 23 6.39 20.67 -10.85
CA LYS A 23 5.29 20.26 -11.77
C LYS A 23 3.95 20.82 -11.30
N PRO A 24 3.07 21.30 -12.20
CA PRO A 24 1.70 21.68 -11.86
C PRO A 24 0.96 20.49 -11.23
N ALA A 25 0.27 20.74 -10.13
CA ALA A 25 -0.53 19.75 -9.45
C ALA A 25 -2.00 19.88 -9.80
N ILE A 26 -2.71 18.75 -9.85
CA ILE A 26 -4.15 18.72 -10.09
C ILE A 26 -4.82 18.50 -8.73
N PRO A 27 -5.58 19.51 -8.21
CA PRO A 27 -6.31 19.34 -6.98
C PRO A 27 -7.42 18.30 -7.17
N TYR A 28 -7.78 17.61 -6.10
CA TYR A 28 -8.92 16.69 -6.12
C TYR A 28 -10.22 17.42 -6.52
N LEU A 29 -10.89 16.95 -7.57
CA LEU A 29 -12.10 17.57 -8.13
C LEU A 29 -13.40 16.91 -7.63
N GLY A 30 -13.30 15.84 -6.83
CA GLY A 30 -14.39 14.96 -6.47
C GLY A 30 -14.27 13.61 -7.13
N MET A 31 -14.93 12.59 -6.57
CA MET A 31 -14.84 11.22 -7.05
C MET A 31 -15.26 11.11 -8.53
N GLY A 32 -14.42 10.47 -9.33
CA GLY A 32 -14.68 10.22 -10.76
C GLY A 32 -14.70 11.46 -11.67
N LYS A 33 -14.39 12.66 -11.15
CA LYS A 33 -14.42 13.90 -11.94
C LYS A 33 -13.13 14.20 -12.69
N TYR A 34 -11.99 13.73 -12.18
CA TYR A 34 -10.73 13.84 -12.90
C TYR A 34 -10.51 12.62 -13.78
N GLN A 35 -10.21 12.87 -15.03
CA GLN A 35 -9.83 11.83 -16.02
C GLN A 35 -8.43 12.16 -16.52
N PRO A 36 -7.39 11.39 -16.15
CA PRO A 36 -6.04 11.58 -16.63
C PRO A 36 -5.99 11.52 -18.16
N ARG A 37 -5.23 12.41 -18.75
CA ARG A 37 -5.01 12.44 -20.21
C ARG A 37 -3.63 11.92 -20.52
N GLY A 38 -3.57 11.12 -21.53
CA GLY A 38 -2.33 10.55 -22.02
C GLY A 38 -1.99 9.23 -21.33
N ARG A 39 -1.41 8.37 -22.11
CA ARG A 39 -0.85 7.10 -21.72
C ARG A 39 0.60 7.11 -22.15
N LYS A 40 1.52 6.83 -21.27
CA LYS A 40 2.91 6.61 -21.67
C LYS A 40 2.98 5.33 -22.49
N ALA A 41 3.59 5.38 -23.66
CA ALA A 41 3.93 4.17 -24.40
C ALA A 41 4.98 3.38 -23.62
N ALA A 42 4.86 2.05 -23.61
CA ALA A 42 5.91 1.20 -23.10
C ALA A 42 7.21 1.42 -23.91
N PRO A 43 8.40 1.26 -23.30
CA PRO A 43 9.65 1.29 -24.04
C PRO A 43 9.66 0.29 -25.19
N PRO A 44 10.41 0.54 -26.26
CA PRO A 44 10.52 -0.42 -27.36
C PRO A 44 11.01 -1.79 -26.87
N VAL A 45 10.45 -2.83 -27.44
CA VAL A 45 10.95 -4.20 -27.22
C VAL A 45 12.38 -4.29 -27.77
N ARG A 46 13.29 -4.77 -26.93
CA ARG A 46 14.69 -4.92 -27.32
C ARG A 46 14.91 -6.12 -28.22
N SER A 47 15.85 -5.97 -29.11
CA SER A 47 16.32 -7.06 -29.97
C SER A 47 17.27 -7.99 -29.21
N SER A 48 17.24 -9.29 -29.50
CA SER A 48 18.26 -10.24 -29.01
C SER A 48 19.70 -9.85 -29.34
N LYS A 49 19.89 -8.96 -30.33
CA LYS A 49 21.21 -8.40 -30.68
C LYS A 49 21.79 -7.47 -29.61
N ASP A 50 20.92 -6.93 -28.74
CA ASP A 50 21.32 -6.01 -27.69
C ASP A 50 21.85 -6.73 -26.44
N TYR A 51 21.81 -8.08 -26.44
CA TYR A 51 22.26 -8.91 -25.33
C TYR A 51 23.50 -9.74 -25.69
N PRO A 52 24.35 -10.07 -24.70
CA PRO A 52 25.47 -10.98 -24.89
C PRO A 52 25.05 -12.37 -25.33
N ASP A 53 26.02 -13.21 -25.64
CA ASP A 53 25.87 -14.56 -26.16
C ASP A 53 24.77 -15.36 -25.45
N GLY A 54 23.81 -15.87 -26.23
CA GLY A 54 22.73 -16.70 -25.73
C GLY A 54 21.68 -15.97 -24.84
N GLY A 55 21.70 -14.64 -24.77
CA GLY A 55 20.79 -13.85 -23.98
C GLY A 55 21.17 -13.74 -22.49
N ASP A 56 22.41 -14.06 -22.15
CA ASP A 56 22.95 -13.90 -20.79
C ASP A 56 23.08 -12.41 -20.43
N LYS A 57 22.34 -11.95 -19.44
CA LYS A 57 22.26 -10.56 -19.00
C LYS A 57 23.01 -10.30 -17.70
N ARG A 58 23.76 -11.29 -17.22
CA ARG A 58 24.49 -11.16 -15.96
C ARG A 58 25.57 -10.09 -16.03
N VAL A 59 25.68 -9.35 -14.93
CA VAL A 59 26.77 -8.41 -14.66
C VAL A 59 27.28 -8.65 -13.23
N PRO A 60 28.56 -8.29 -12.94
CA PRO A 60 29.21 -8.70 -11.70
C PRO A 60 28.57 -8.08 -10.43
N ASP A 61 28.04 -6.89 -10.54
CA ASP A 61 27.48 -6.18 -9.39
C ASP A 61 26.48 -5.07 -9.80
N LEU A 62 25.76 -4.55 -8.81
CA LEU A 62 24.71 -3.58 -9.02
C LEU A 62 25.27 -2.21 -9.47
N GLU A 63 26.46 -1.82 -9.04
CA GLU A 63 27.11 -0.58 -9.50
C GLU A 63 27.41 -0.65 -11.00
N THR A 64 27.96 -1.77 -11.45
CA THR A 64 28.18 -2.05 -12.88
C THR A 64 26.87 -2.02 -13.67
N ALA A 65 25.80 -2.62 -13.15
CA ALA A 65 24.48 -2.59 -13.78
C ALA A 65 23.98 -1.15 -13.93
N LEU A 66 24.00 -0.36 -12.85
CA LEU A 66 23.54 1.02 -12.85
C LEU A 66 24.35 1.90 -13.82
N ARG A 67 25.70 1.72 -13.89
CA ARG A 67 26.54 2.42 -14.88
C ARG A 67 26.18 2.04 -16.31
N LYS A 68 25.92 0.77 -16.59
CA LYS A 68 25.48 0.30 -17.91
C LYS A 68 24.08 0.82 -18.28
N CYS A 69 23.18 1.01 -17.30
CA CYS A 69 21.89 1.66 -17.49
C CYS A 69 22.02 3.19 -17.72
N GLY A 70 23.23 3.75 -17.60
CA GLY A 70 23.46 5.19 -17.81
C GLY A 70 22.92 6.06 -16.68
N LEU A 71 22.97 5.58 -15.42
CA LEU A 71 22.54 6.34 -14.27
C LEU A 71 23.21 7.70 -14.20
N ARG A 72 22.41 8.76 -14.04
CA ARG A 72 22.86 10.17 -13.95
C ARG A 72 21.98 10.97 -12.99
N ASP A 73 22.39 12.20 -12.70
CA ASP A 73 21.68 13.12 -11.82
C ASP A 73 20.22 13.32 -12.25
N GLY A 74 19.33 13.42 -11.27
CA GLY A 74 17.92 13.71 -11.45
C GLY A 74 17.06 12.54 -11.95
N MET A 75 17.64 11.36 -12.19
CA MET A 75 16.89 10.18 -12.61
C MET A 75 15.98 9.62 -11.53
N VAL A 76 14.97 8.90 -11.96
CA VAL A 76 14.02 8.15 -11.10
C VAL A 76 14.52 6.72 -10.92
N LEU A 77 14.89 6.39 -9.68
CA LEU A 77 15.22 5.03 -9.26
C LEU A 77 14.05 4.40 -8.52
N SER A 78 13.59 3.25 -9.00
CA SER A 78 12.50 2.50 -8.39
C SER A 78 12.97 1.18 -7.80
N ASN A 79 12.33 0.78 -6.71
CA ASN A 79 12.44 -0.54 -6.10
C ASN A 79 11.14 -0.96 -5.40
N HIS A 80 11.11 -2.19 -4.87
CA HIS A 80 9.90 -2.84 -4.36
C HIS A 80 10.10 -3.41 -2.97
N HIS A 81 9.01 -3.50 -2.20
CA HIS A 81 9.04 -3.85 -0.78
C HIS A 81 8.54 -5.28 -0.48
N HIS A 82 8.77 -6.25 -1.36
CA HIS A 82 8.25 -7.60 -1.15
C HIS A 82 8.83 -8.29 0.10
N LEU A 83 10.11 -8.05 0.42
CA LEU A 83 10.74 -8.52 1.65
C LEU A 83 10.48 -7.60 2.86
N ARG A 84 9.74 -6.50 2.68
CA ARG A 84 9.35 -5.56 3.74
C ARG A 84 10.56 -5.04 4.53
N ASP A 85 10.55 -5.18 5.86
CA ASP A 85 11.67 -4.74 6.72
C ASP A 85 12.92 -5.63 6.58
N GLY A 86 12.80 -6.74 5.86
CA GLY A 86 13.91 -7.64 5.50
C GLY A 86 14.67 -7.22 4.24
N ASP A 87 14.17 -6.29 3.44
CA ASP A 87 14.78 -5.90 2.17
C ASP A 87 16.16 -5.25 2.36
N ARG A 88 17.13 -5.69 1.56
CA ARG A 88 18.49 -5.12 1.48
C ARG A 88 18.76 -4.42 0.16
N VAL A 89 18.01 -4.77 -0.89
CA VAL A 89 18.30 -4.32 -2.26
C VAL A 89 18.06 -2.82 -2.43
N ALA A 90 17.08 -2.25 -1.73
CA ALA A 90 16.86 -0.80 -1.74
C ALA A 90 18.11 -0.01 -1.32
N LEU A 91 18.73 -0.38 -0.19
CA LEU A 91 19.95 0.28 0.27
C LEU A 91 21.13 -0.03 -0.63
N MET A 92 21.29 -1.27 -1.09
CA MET A 92 22.35 -1.65 -2.05
C MET A 92 22.29 -0.77 -3.32
N MET A 93 21.09 -0.52 -3.84
CA MET A 93 20.85 0.34 -5.00
C MET A 93 21.25 1.80 -4.73
N LEU A 94 20.77 2.36 -3.63
CA LEU A 94 21.01 3.75 -3.26
C LEU A 94 22.50 4.01 -2.92
N GLU A 95 23.14 3.08 -2.23
CA GLU A 95 24.57 3.14 -1.92
C GLU A 95 25.44 2.99 -3.18
N ALA A 96 25.05 2.11 -4.11
CA ALA A 96 25.72 1.99 -5.41
C ALA A 96 25.59 3.30 -6.21
N ALA A 97 24.41 3.92 -6.22
CA ALA A 97 24.20 5.23 -6.84
C ALA A 97 25.08 6.32 -6.19
N ALA A 98 25.21 6.32 -4.87
CA ALA A 98 26.09 7.23 -4.16
C ALA A 98 27.57 7.05 -4.53
N ARG A 99 28.04 5.79 -4.67
CA ARG A 99 29.41 5.50 -5.12
C ARG A 99 29.67 5.91 -6.57
N ILE A 100 28.67 5.88 -7.42
CA ILE A 100 28.74 6.41 -8.80
C ILE A 100 28.92 7.93 -8.78
N GLY A 101 28.44 8.60 -7.73
CA GLY A 101 28.59 10.05 -7.52
C GLY A 101 27.41 10.86 -8.02
N VAL A 102 26.27 10.23 -8.34
CA VAL A 102 25.06 10.92 -8.80
C VAL A 102 24.33 11.66 -7.69
N ARG A 103 23.56 12.66 -8.08
CA ARG A 103 22.80 13.53 -7.17
C ARG A 103 21.37 13.73 -7.64
N ASP A 104 20.55 14.23 -6.72
CA ASP A 104 19.20 14.70 -6.99
C ASP A 104 18.23 13.62 -7.50
N LEU A 105 18.47 12.36 -7.15
CA LEU A 105 17.62 11.24 -7.55
C LEU A 105 16.22 11.36 -6.94
N LEU A 106 15.21 11.07 -7.71
CA LEU A 106 13.90 10.69 -7.16
C LEU A 106 13.96 9.21 -6.76
N TRP A 107 13.85 8.94 -5.46
CA TRP A 107 13.63 7.58 -4.99
C TRP A 107 12.13 7.26 -5.02
N PHE A 108 11.76 6.27 -5.84
CA PHE A 108 10.37 5.87 -6.12
C PHE A 108 10.09 4.44 -5.63
N PRO A 109 10.15 4.18 -4.31
CA PRO A 109 9.88 2.85 -3.77
C PRO A 109 8.37 2.59 -3.75
N SER A 110 7.95 1.32 -3.86
CA SER A 110 6.57 0.96 -3.57
C SER A 110 6.22 1.12 -2.07
N ALA A 111 7.19 0.93 -1.19
CA ALA A 111 7.21 1.36 0.22
C ALA A 111 8.64 1.36 0.76
N SER A 112 8.89 2.14 1.81
CA SER A 112 10.13 2.10 2.59
C SER A 112 9.86 1.67 4.03
N PHE A 113 10.87 1.13 4.70
CA PHE A 113 10.77 0.54 6.03
C PHE A 113 11.87 1.08 6.97
N PRO A 114 11.74 0.91 8.29
CA PRO A 114 12.74 1.35 9.27
C PRO A 114 14.14 0.80 9.03
N SER A 115 14.28 -0.39 8.44
CA SER A 115 15.58 -0.96 8.04
C SER A 115 16.35 -0.08 7.05
N GLN A 116 15.66 0.78 6.32
CA GLN A 116 16.25 1.68 5.31
C GLN A 116 16.57 3.08 5.86
N LYS A 117 16.65 3.25 7.19
CA LYS A 117 16.91 4.55 7.84
C LYS A 117 18.19 5.25 7.38
N SER A 118 19.23 4.52 6.95
CA SER A 118 20.47 5.08 6.44
C SER A 118 20.29 5.83 5.10
N ALA A 119 19.15 5.68 4.41
CA ALA A 119 18.83 6.53 3.27
C ALA A 119 18.72 8.03 3.65
N ILE A 120 18.51 8.36 4.94
CA ILE A 120 18.54 9.73 5.45
C ILE A 120 19.92 10.38 5.19
N ASP A 121 21.01 9.65 5.40
CA ASP A 121 22.36 10.17 5.14
C ASP A 121 22.55 10.47 3.65
N LEU A 122 21.93 9.68 2.78
CA LEU A 122 21.94 9.90 1.32
C LEU A 122 21.06 11.10 0.90
N MET A 123 20.00 11.40 1.64
CA MET A 123 19.23 12.64 1.46
C MET A 123 20.04 13.86 1.91
N GLN A 124 20.71 13.77 3.06
CA GLN A 124 21.56 14.85 3.60
C GLN A 124 22.75 15.15 2.70
N SER A 125 23.38 14.14 2.13
CA SER A 125 24.49 14.30 1.18
C SER A 125 24.05 14.74 -0.22
N GLY A 126 22.73 14.76 -0.50
CA GLY A 126 22.17 15.22 -1.76
C GLY A 126 22.12 14.18 -2.88
N VAL A 127 22.31 12.91 -2.57
CA VAL A 127 22.10 11.80 -3.53
C VAL A 127 20.60 11.66 -3.83
N ILE A 128 19.76 11.69 -2.80
CA ILE A 128 18.31 11.61 -2.93
C ILE A 128 17.71 13.01 -2.74
N HIS A 129 16.91 13.47 -3.71
CA HIS A 129 16.17 14.72 -3.62
C HIS A 129 14.91 14.58 -2.78
N HIS A 130 14.08 13.60 -3.10
CA HIS A 130 12.82 13.30 -2.38
C HIS A 130 12.37 11.86 -2.63
N ILE A 131 11.31 11.49 -1.90
CA ILE A 131 10.66 10.18 -2.00
C ILE A 131 9.24 10.36 -2.53
N GLU A 132 8.86 9.59 -3.54
CA GLU A 132 7.47 9.37 -3.92
C GLU A 132 7.09 7.91 -3.61
N GLY A 133 6.46 7.70 -2.49
CA GLY A 133 6.10 6.37 -1.98
C GLY A 133 5.80 6.39 -0.48
N SER A 134 5.58 5.24 0.09
CA SER A 134 5.38 5.10 1.53
C SER A 134 6.67 5.40 2.30
N MET A 135 6.57 6.18 3.35
CA MET A 135 7.67 6.52 4.26
C MET A 135 7.32 6.09 5.68
N ASN A 136 7.95 5.01 6.16
CA ASN A 136 7.67 4.45 7.48
C ASN A 136 8.78 4.78 8.49
N GLY A 137 8.39 5.05 9.73
CA GLY A 137 9.32 5.29 10.84
C GLY A 137 10.27 6.47 10.60
N PRO A 138 11.61 6.30 10.74
CA PRO A 138 12.56 7.42 10.67
C PRO A 138 12.50 8.24 9.38
N LEU A 139 12.15 7.62 8.24
CA LEU A 139 11.98 8.34 6.97
C LEU A 139 10.74 9.24 6.98
N GLY A 140 9.64 8.77 7.59
CA GLY A 140 8.45 9.58 7.81
C GLY A 140 8.71 10.75 8.75
N ASP A 141 9.43 10.52 9.85
CA ASP A 141 9.83 11.58 10.78
C ASP A 141 10.72 12.62 10.10
N TYR A 142 11.71 12.19 9.31
CA TYR A 142 12.60 13.08 8.55
C TYR A 142 11.82 13.97 7.57
N CYS A 143 10.86 13.39 6.86
CA CYS A 143 9.96 14.11 5.95
C CYS A 143 9.08 15.11 6.74
N THR A 144 8.42 14.65 7.82
CA THR A 144 7.51 15.47 8.62
C THR A 144 8.20 16.68 9.27
N GLN A 145 9.47 16.55 9.61
CA GLN A 145 10.28 17.64 10.14
C GLN A 145 10.70 18.68 9.08
N GLY A 146 10.31 18.49 7.81
CA GLY A 146 10.64 19.39 6.70
C GLY A 146 12.12 19.35 6.30
N LYS A 147 12.81 18.23 6.55
CA LYS A 147 14.26 18.08 6.29
C LYS A 147 14.56 17.54 4.89
N MET A 148 13.56 16.98 4.20
CA MET A 148 13.70 16.54 2.82
C MET A 148 13.72 17.75 1.87
N ARG A 149 14.53 17.73 0.84
CA ARG A 149 14.68 18.89 -0.08
C ARG A 149 13.44 19.08 -0.97
N GLY A 150 12.81 18.00 -1.43
CA GLY A 150 11.53 18.03 -2.14
C GLY A 150 10.39 17.56 -1.26
N MET A 151 9.15 17.78 -1.71
CA MET A 151 7.98 17.24 -1.03
C MET A 151 7.87 15.74 -1.20
N GLY A 152 7.47 15.05 -0.13
CA GLY A 152 7.05 13.65 -0.22
C GLY A 152 5.74 13.53 -1.00
N VAL A 153 5.60 12.46 -1.77
CA VAL A 153 4.34 12.16 -2.47
C VAL A 153 3.84 10.80 -2.04
N LEU A 154 2.72 10.78 -1.32
CA LEU A 154 2.08 9.55 -0.88
C LEU A 154 1.06 9.10 -1.91
N ARG A 155 1.22 7.88 -2.41
CA ARG A 155 0.33 7.23 -3.38
C ARG A 155 -0.14 5.90 -2.83
N SER A 156 -1.37 5.52 -3.16
CA SER A 156 -1.81 4.14 -2.96
C SER A 156 -1.09 3.19 -3.94
N HIS A 157 -1.16 1.90 -3.69
CA HIS A 157 -0.55 0.91 -4.58
C HIS A 157 -1.11 0.99 -6.01
N GLY A 158 -2.42 1.17 -6.16
CA GLY A 158 -3.04 1.42 -7.48
C GLY A 158 -2.73 2.80 -8.03
N GLY A 159 -2.63 3.84 -7.18
CA GLY A 159 -2.20 5.17 -7.58
C GLY A 159 -0.74 5.21 -8.05
N ARG A 160 0.13 4.34 -7.50
CA ARG A 160 1.49 4.16 -8.03
C ARG A 160 1.47 3.51 -9.42
N TRP A 161 0.66 2.47 -9.60
CA TRP A 161 0.45 1.86 -10.91
C TRP A 161 -0.06 2.89 -11.93
N GLN A 162 -1.09 3.65 -11.55
CA GLN A 162 -1.66 4.71 -12.37
C GLN A 162 -0.61 5.73 -12.80
N ALA A 163 0.20 6.22 -11.86
CA ALA A 163 1.24 7.22 -12.13
C ALA A 163 2.26 6.75 -13.17
N ILE A 164 2.66 5.47 -13.11
CA ILE A 164 3.56 4.84 -14.07
C ILE A 164 2.87 4.66 -15.42
N GLN A 165 1.69 4.06 -15.44
CA GLN A 165 0.93 3.75 -16.65
C GLN A 165 0.57 5.02 -17.44
N ASP A 166 0.17 6.09 -16.75
CA ASP A 166 -0.26 7.34 -17.36
C ASP A 166 0.91 8.31 -17.65
N GLY A 167 2.13 7.92 -17.25
CA GLY A 167 3.35 8.70 -17.47
C GLY A 167 3.49 9.92 -16.58
N GLU A 168 2.76 10.00 -15.47
CA GLU A 168 2.96 11.04 -14.46
C GLU A 168 4.35 10.90 -13.81
N VAL A 169 4.76 9.66 -13.54
CA VAL A 169 6.11 9.30 -13.13
C VAL A 169 6.75 8.42 -14.19
N HIS A 170 7.85 8.88 -14.74
CA HIS A 170 8.70 8.09 -15.65
C HIS A 170 9.81 7.43 -14.84
N ILE A 171 9.89 6.11 -14.86
CA ILE A 171 10.96 5.37 -14.20
C ILE A 171 12.12 5.19 -15.17
N ASP A 172 13.28 5.77 -14.85
CA ASP A 172 14.49 5.59 -15.65
C ASP A 172 15.09 4.21 -15.41
N ILE A 173 15.24 3.81 -14.14
CA ILE A 173 15.80 2.51 -13.78
C ILE A 173 14.97 1.88 -12.66
N ALA A 174 14.49 0.67 -12.90
CA ALA A 174 13.85 -0.18 -11.89
C ALA A 174 14.80 -1.29 -11.42
N VAL A 175 14.94 -1.44 -10.10
CA VAL A 175 15.71 -2.52 -9.48
C VAL A 175 14.75 -3.45 -8.75
N ILE A 176 14.68 -4.69 -9.19
CA ILE A 176 13.75 -5.71 -8.72
C ILE A 176 14.50 -6.75 -7.91
N ALA A 177 14.23 -6.83 -6.61
CA ALA A 177 14.69 -7.92 -5.77
C ALA A 177 13.85 -9.16 -6.06
N ALA A 178 14.47 -10.26 -6.53
CA ALA A 178 13.78 -11.49 -6.83
C ALA A 178 14.45 -12.69 -6.12
N PRO A 179 13.71 -13.43 -5.29
CA PRO A 179 14.22 -14.62 -4.60
C PRO A 179 14.82 -15.69 -5.51
N THR A 180 14.36 -15.77 -6.75
CA THR A 180 14.88 -16.67 -7.77
C THR A 180 14.82 -16.01 -9.13
N ALA A 181 15.88 -16.12 -9.91
CA ALA A 181 15.91 -15.67 -11.30
C ALA A 181 16.86 -16.54 -12.15
N ASP A 182 16.74 -16.43 -13.48
CA ASP A 182 17.71 -16.98 -14.40
C ASP A 182 18.57 -15.91 -15.08
N ALA A 183 19.56 -16.35 -15.87
CA ALA A 183 20.47 -15.44 -16.57
C ALA A 183 19.80 -14.61 -17.68
N PHE A 184 18.60 -14.99 -18.13
CA PHE A 184 17.80 -14.23 -19.09
C PHE A 184 16.97 -13.14 -18.40
N GLY A 185 16.72 -13.28 -17.09
CA GLY A 185 15.99 -12.33 -16.26
C GLY A 185 14.54 -12.73 -15.96
N ASP A 186 14.11 -13.95 -16.33
CA ASP A 186 12.85 -14.46 -15.78
C ASP A 186 12.99 -14.59 -14.26
N ALA A 187 11.99 -14.14 -13.50
CA ALA A 187 12.11 -14.07 -12.05
C ALA A 187 10.83 -14.46 -11.32
N ASP A 188 11.01 -15.11 -10.17
CA ASP A 188 9.95 -15.60 -9.30
C ASP A 188 10.17 -15.17 -7.84
N GLY A 189 9.08 -14.82 -7.17
CA GLY A 189 9.08 -14.44 -5.76
C GLY A 189 8.77 -15.57 -4.79
N SER A 190 8.25 -16.69 -5.28
CA SER A 190 7.67 -17.74 -4.44
C SER A 190 8.66 -18.84 -4.04
N HIS A 191 9.78 -18.95 -4.73
CA HIS A 191 10.80 -19.98 -4.52
C HIS A 191 12.18 -19.38 -4.17
N GLY A 192 13.06 -20.20 -3.63
CA GLY A 192 14.39 -19.79 -3.20
C GLY A 192 14.49 -19.50 -1.70
N LYS A 193 15.72 -19.27 -1.24
CA LYS A 193 16.01 -19.05 0.19
C LYS A 193 15.42 -17.77 0.76
N SER A 194 15.20 -16.77 -0.09
CA SER A 194 14.61 -15.47 0.25
C SER A 194 13.18 -15.33 -0.26
N ALA A 195 12.46 -16.44 -0.47
CA ALA A 195 11.09 -16.43 -0.97
C ALA A 195 10.20 -15.45 -0.19
N CYS A 196 9.48 -14.62 -0.92
CA CYS A 196 8.64 -13.53 -0.39
C CYS A 196 7.22 -13.52 -0.95
N GLY A 197 6.89 -14.46 -1.85
CA GLY A 197 5.57 -14.61 -2.45
C GLY A 197 5.37 -13.78 -3.73
N SER A 198 4.34 -12.95 -3.78
CA SER A 198 3.99 -12.20 -4.98
C SER A 198 4.98 -11.06 -5.29
N LEU A 199 5.49 -10.97 -6.51
CA LEU A 199 6.26 -9.83 -7.06
C LEU A 199 5.38 -8.80 -7.78
N GLY A 200 4.07 -8.81 -7.51
CA GLY A 200 3.08 -8.05 -8.27
C GLY A 200 3.35 -6.54 -8.35
N PHE A 201 3.98 -5.92 -7.36
CA PHE A 201 4.34 -4.49 -7.41
C PHE A 201 5.42 -4.18 -8.44
N ALA A 202 6.31 -5.13 -8.73
CA ALA A 202 7.38 -4.98 -9.70
C ALA A 202 6.90 -5.04 -11.15
N LEU A 203 5.69 -5.55 -11.39
CA LEU A 203 5.20 -5.78 -12.75
C LEU A 203 5.10 -4.48 -13.56
N ALA A 204 4.57 -3.39 -12.97
CA ALA A 204 4.49 -2.10 -13.66
C ALA A 204 5.87 -1.59 -14.07
N ASP A 205 6.80 -1.67 -13.14
CA ASP A 205 8.17 -1.20 -13.32
C ASP A 205 8.88 -2.00 -14.41
N SER A 206 8.72 -3.34 -14.43
CA SER A 206 9.32 -4.20 -15.45
C SER A 206 8.80 -3.90 -16.86
N VAL A 207 7.57 -3.40 -16.98
CA VAL A 207 6.93 -3.12 -18.28
C VAL A 207 7.19 -1.69 -18.76
N TYR A 208 7.28 -0.71 -17.83
CA TYR A 208 7.28 0.71 -18.17
C TYR A 208 8.58 1.44 -17.86
N ALA A 209 9.52 0.90 -17.09
CA ALA A 209 10.83 1.50 -16.86
C ALA A 209 11.68 1.44 -18.13
N ASP A 210 12.56 2.43 -18.32
CA ASP A 210 13.49 2.43 -19.45
C ASP A 210 14.52 1.31 -19.32
N GLN A 211 14.99 1.03 -18.08
CA GLN A 211 15.95 -0.04 -17.79
C GLN A 211 15.47 -0.83 -16.57
N VAL A 212 15.65 -2.14 -16.62
CA VAL A 212 15.23 -3.05 -15.54
C VAL A 212 16.40 -3.94 -15.12
N ILE A 213 16.73 -3.92 -13.83
CA ILE A 213 17.75 -4.77 -13.22
C ILE A 213 17.07 -5.73 -12.26
N VAL A 214 17.27 -7.01 -12.44
CA VAL A 214 16.89 -8.04 -11.45
C VAL A 214 18.10 -8.34 -10.56
N VAL A 215 17.89 -8.29 -9.24
CA VAL A 215 18.88 -8.70 -8.24
C VAL A 215 18.37 -9.96 -7.56
N THR A 216 19.12 -11.04 -7.62
CA THR A 216 18.75 -12.34 -7.06
C THR A 216 19.83 -12.93 -6.18
N ASP A 217 19.44 -13.77 -5.23
CA ASP A 217 20.36 -14.59 -4.43
C ASP A 217 20.20 -16.10 -4.67
N ASN A 218 19.49 -16.45 -5.76
CA ASN A 218 19.31 -17.82 -6.22
C ASN A 218 19.18 -17.85 -7.75
N LEU A 219 20.31 -17.99 -8.43
CA LEU A 219 20.34 -18.10 -9.88
C LEU A 219 20.04 -19.55 -10.28
N VAL A 220 19.07 -19.75 -11.17
CA VAL A 220 18.66 -21.06 -11.68
C VAL A 220 18.89 -21.17 -13.19
N PRO A 221 18.92 -22.39 -13.76
CA PRO A 221 18.93 -22.56 -15.20
C PRO A 221 17.68 -21.96 -15.88
N PHE A 222 17.86 -21.42 -17.07
CA PHE A 222 16.75 -20.95 -17.92
C PHE A 222 15.87 -22.13 -18.39
N PRO A 223 14.54 -21.98 -18.40
CA PRO A 223 13.75 -20.84 -17.88
C PRO A 223 13.47 -20.98 -16.38
N CYS A 224 13.45 -19.86 -15.66
CA CYS A 224 12.94 -19.78 -14.30
C CYS A 224 11.41 -19.88 -14.33
N VAL A 225 10.86 -21.05 -14.01
CA VAL A 225 9.41 -21.32 -14.04
C VAL A 225 8.94 -21.77 -12.66
N PRO A 226 7.80 -21.24 -12.17
CA PRO A 226 6.97 -20.19 -12.75
C PRO A 226 7.66 -18.82 -12.68
N TRP A 227 7.43 -17.96 -13.65
CA TRP A 227 7.90 -16.58 -13.58
C TRP A 227 6.76 -15.61 -13.26
N GLN A 228 7.08 -14.59 -12.49
CA GLN A 228 6.19 -13.46 -12.20
C GLN A 228 6.67 -12.20 -12.91
N ILE A 229 7.97 -12.08 -13.20
CA ILE A 229 8.58 -11.07 -14.04
C ILE A 229 9.17 -11.79 -15.25
N GLN A 230 8.88 -11.30 -16.44
CA GLN A 230 9.35 -11.88 -17.69
C GLN A 230 10.71 -11.29 -18.08
N GLY A 231 11.67 -12.15 -18.37
CA GLY A 231 13.03 -11.76 -18.70
C GLY A 231 13.16 -10.87 -19.93
N ASN A 232 12.25 -10.99 -20.91
CA ASN A 232 12.25 -10.09 -22.07
C ASN A 232 12.10 -8.61 -21.70
N ASN A 233 11.62 -8.29 -20.50
CA ASN A 233 11.53 -6.92 -19.97
C ASN A 233 12.75 -6.52 -19.11
N VAL A 234 13.70 -7.43 -18.89
CA VAL A 234 14.86 -7.24 -18.01
C VAL A 234 16.11 -6.95 -18.83
N ASP A 235 16.87 -5.96 -18.39
CA ASP A 235 18.13 -5.57 -19.04
C ASP A 235 19.34 -6.27 -18.47
N PHE A 236 19.43 -6.33 -17.14
CA PHE A 236 20.56 -6.89 -16.44
C PHE A 236 20.13 -7.76 -15.27
N VAL A 237 20.94 -8.78 -14.97
CA VAL A 237 20.79 -9.65 -13.82
C VAL A 237 22.04 -9.55 -12.95
N VAL A 238 21.84 -9.33 -11.66
CA VAL A 238 22.91 -9.29 -10.66
C VAL A 238 22.68 -10.42 -9.67
N GLU A 239 23.63 -11.32 -9.56
CA GLU A 239 23.66 -12.31 -8.49
C GLU A 239 24.36 -11.74 -7.26
N THR A 240 23.77 -11.96 -6.09
CA THR A 240 24.30 -11.51 -4.80
C THR A 240 24.19 -12.61 -3.75
N GLU A 241 24.93 -12.49 -2.66
CA GLU A 241 24.86 -13.45 -1.56
C GLU A 241 23.48 -13.47 -0.89
N SER A 242 22.85 -12.30 -0.75
CA SER A 242 21.53 -12.16 -0.12
C SER A 242 20.81 -10.90 -0.59
N ILE A 243 19.55 -11.05 -0.99
CA ILE A 243 18.66 -9.91 -1.28
C ILE A 243 17.92 -9.42 -0.01
N GLY A 244 17.98 -10.18 1.09
CA GLY A 244 17.35 -9.81 2.34
C GLY A 244 17.09 -10.98 3.28
N ASP A 245 16.31 -10.70 4.33
CA ASP A 245 15.91 -11.66 5.35
C ASP A 245 14.41 -11.96 5.24
N PRO A 246 14.01 -13.15 4.71
CA PRO A 246 12.59 -13.49 4.55
C PRO A 246 11.84 -13.61 5.88
N ALA A 247 12.52 -13.84 7.02
CA ALA A 247 11.87 -13.89 8.32
C ALA A 247 11.29 -12.53 8.74
N LYS A 248 11.84 -11.43 8.23
CA LYS A 248 11.38 -10.07 8.50
C LYS A 248 10.24 -9.60 7.59
N ILE A 249 9.72 -10.46 6.73
CA ILE A 249 8.47 -10.20 6.00
C ILE A 249 7.29 -10.07 6.99
N VAL A 250 7.37 -10.80 8.11
CA VAL A 250 6.41 -10.71 9.22
C VAL A 250 6.68 -9.43 10.01
N SER A 251 5.71 -8.52 10.04
CA SER A 251 5.77 -7.35 10.93
C SER A 251 5.10 -7.64 12.27
N GLY A 252 5.46 -6.89 13.31
CA GLY A 252 4.80 -6.98 14.61
C GLY A 252 3.30 -6.71 14.60
N THR A 253 2.78 -6.13 13.51
CA THR A 253 1.35 -5.89 13.31
C THR A 253 0.59 -7.11 12.77
N THR A 254 1.29 -8.13 12.24
CA THR A 254 0.69 -9.36 11.68
C THR A 254 0.34 -10.41 12.74
N GLN A 255 -0.19 -9.97 13.86
CA GLN A 255 -0.64 -10.84 14.96
C GLN A 255 -2.05 -10.46 15.40
N ILE A 256 -2.88 -11.47 15.69
CA ILE A 256 -4.21 -11.24 16.27
C ILE A 256 -4.06 -10.41 17.55
N THR A 257 -4.91 -9.39 17.66
CA THR A 257 -4.99 -8.59 18.89
C THR A 257 -5.38 -9.45 20.09
N ARG A 258 -4.80 -9.14 21.26
CA ARG A 258 -5.17 -9.76 22.55
C ARG A 258 -6.05 -8.83 23.40
N SER A 259 -6.29 -7.59 22.95
CA SER A 259 -7.15 -6.64 23.65
C SER A 259 -8.61 -7.06 23.55
N PRO A 260 -9.34 -7.24 24.67
CA PRO A 260 -10.75 -7.60 24.64
C PRO A 260 -11.61 -6.61 23.84
N ASP A 261 -11.34 -5.32 23.97
CA ASP A 261 -12.07 -4.28 23.23
C ASP A 261 -11.87 -4.42 21.72
N ARG A 262 -10.63 -4.66 21.28
CA ARG A 262 -10.32 -4.87 19.85
C ARG A 262 -10.87 -6.18 19.32
N LEU A 263 -10.91 -7.24 20.14
CA LEU A 263 -11.57 -8.49 19.80
C LEU A 263 -13.08 -8.28 19.61
N LYS A 264 -13.71 -7.46 20.46
CA LYS A 264 -15.12 -7.11 20.33
C LYS A 264 -15.41 -6.34 19.02
N VAL A 265 -14.52 -5.41 18.62
CA VAL A 265 -14.62 -4.76 17.30
C VAL A 265 -14.62 -5.81 16.18
N ALA A 266 -13.68 -6.75 16.22
CA ALA A 266 -13.56 -7.80 15.22
C ALA A 266 -14.81 -8.70 15.14
N GLU A 267 -15.36 -9.08 16.31
CA GLU A 267 -16.61 -9.83 16.40
C GLU A 267 -17.78 -9.04 15.81
N TYR A 268 -17.89 -7.76 16.15
CA TYR A 268 -18.96 -6.89 15.62
C TYR A 268 -18.91 -6.78 14.10
N VAL A 269 -17.72 -6.68 13.51
CA VAL A 269 -17.56 -6.67 12.05
C VAL A 269 -18.08 -7.98 11.45
N ALA A 270 -17.67 -9.13 11.99
CA ALA A 270 -18.10 -10.43 11.47
C ALA A 270 -19.63 -10.61 11.58
N ARG A 271 -20.22 -10.23 12.72
CA ARG A 271 -21.67 -10.25 12.93
C ARG A 271 -22.39 -9.26 11.99
N PHE A 272 -21.81 -8.08 11.75
CA PHE A 272 -22.38 -7.11 10.82
C PHE A 272 -22.47 -7.68 9.40
N LEU A 273 -21.42 -8.33 8.90
CA LEU A 273 -21.46 -8.98 7.57
C LEU A 273 -22.53 -10.05 7.47
N ARG A 274 -22.75 -10.81 8.54
CA ARG A 274 -23.82 -11.82 8.60
C ARG A 274 -25.20 -11.14 8.60
N ASP A 275 -25.43 -10.21 9.52
CA ASP A 275 -26.73 -9.60 9.75
C ASP A 275 -27.15 -8.67 8.61
N ALA A 276 -26.19 -8.06 7.91
CA ALA A 276 -26.40 -7.29 6.68
C ALA A 276 -26.57 -8.17 5.42
N GLY A 277 -26.51 -9.53 5.55
CA GLY A 277 -26.66 -10.44 4.42
C GLY A 277 -25.50 -10.43 3.44
N ILE A 278 -24.36 -9.82 3.79
CA ILE A 278 -23.15 -9.80 2.94
C ILE A 278 -22.47 -11.18 2.98
N MET A 279 -22.42 -11.82 4.15
CA MET A 279 -21.89 -13.18 4.31
C MET A 279 -22.89 -14.20 3.71
N ARG A 280 -22.75 -14.49 2.43
CA ARG A 280 -23.54 -15.44 1.66
C ARG A 280 -22.64 -16.31 0.79
N ASN A 281 -23.14 -17.42 0.27
CA ASN A 281 -22.36 -18.23 -0.67
C ASN A 281 -21.90 -17.42 -1.87
N GLY A 282 -20.63 -17.53 -2.21
CA GLY A 282 -20.00 -16.81 -3.31
C GLY A 282 -19.64 -15.35 -3.01
N PHE A 283 -19.76 -14.88 -1.76
CA PHE A 283 -19.26 -13.55 -1.40
C PHE A 283 -17.73 -13.47 -1.48
N SER A 284 -17.21 -12.27 -1.42
CA SER A 284 -15.79 -12.01 -1.41
C SER A 284 -15.45 -10.93 -0.39
N PHE A 285 -14.26 -11.02 0.20
CA PHE A 285 -13.84 -9.99 1.14
C PHE A 285 -12.33 -9.76 1.10
N GLN A 286 -11.93 -8.59 1.59
CA GLN A 286 -10.56 -8.24 1.87
C GLN A 286 -10.40 -7.81 3.33
N ALA A 287 -9.35 -8.30 3.98
CA ALA A 287 -8.96 -7.89 5.32
C ALA A 287 -7.57 -7.25 5.29
N GLY A 288 -7.34 -6.24 6.12
CA GLY A 288 -6.00 -5.70 6.36
C GLY A 288 -5.15 -6.65 7.22
N ALA A 289 -3.86 -6.38 7.35
CA ALA A 289 -2.92 -7.18 8.15
C ALA A 289 -2.85 -6.78 9.64
N GLY A 290 -3.67 -5.83 10.08
CA GLY A 290 -3.70 -5.37 11.48
C GLY A 290 -4.43 -6.34 12.41
N GLY A 291 -4.11 -6.30 13.71
CA GLY A 291 -4.59 -7.27 14.69
C GLY A 291 -6.12 -7.40 14.81
N ILE A 292 -6.89 -6.33 14.58
CA ILE A 292 -8.38 -6.39 14.52
C ILE A 292 -8.82 -7.13 13.26
N ALA A 293 -8.22 -6.81 12.11
CA ALA A 293 -8.59 -7.43 10.84
C ALA A 293 -8.28 -8.93 10.83
N LEU A 294 -7.15 -9.35 11.41
CA LEU A 294 -6.83 -10.77 11.56
C LEU A 294 -7.78 -11.50 12.50
N ALA A 295 -8.17 -10.85 13.62
CA ALA A 295 -9.18 -11.41 14.52
C ALA A 295 -10.56 -11.52 13.84
N PHE A 296 -10.92 -10.53 13.02
CA PHE A 296 -12.12 -10.55 12.22
C PHE A 296 -12.17 -11.78 11.29
N VAL A 297 -11.05 -12.10 10.61
CA VAL A 297 -10.97 -13.28 9.74
C VAL A 297 -11.25 -14.56 10.54
N ASP A 298 -10.73 -14.71 11.76
CA ASP A 298 -10.98 -15.88 12.60
C ASP A 298 -12.44 -15.96 13.07
N TYR A 299 -13.06 -14.85 13.48
CA TYR A 299 -14.49 -14.82 13.80
C TYR A 299 -15.34 -15.17 12.58
N LEU A 300 -15.05 -14.57 11.42
CA LEU A 300 -15.78 -14.82 10.18
C LEU A 300 -15.66 -16.30 9.77
N ARG A 301 -14.45 -16.88 9.85
CA ARG A 301 -14.17 -18.29 9.57
C ARG A 301 -15.09 -19.23 10.37
N ARG A 302 -15.24 -18.98 11.67
CA ARG A 302 -16.14 -19.77 12.52
C ARG A 302 -17.60 -19.65 12.07
N MET A 303 -18.06 -18.43 11.82
CA MET A 303 -19.43 -18.17 11.37
C MET A 303 -19.71 -18.79 9.99
N MET A 304 -18.73 -18.74 9.07
CA MET A 304 -18.83 -19.39 7.76
C MET A 304 -19.00 -20.91 7.90
N LYS A 305 -18.25 -21.56 8.81
CA LYS A 305 -18.38 -22.99 9.12
C LYS A 305 -19.77 -23.33 9.67
N GLU A 306 -20.22 -22.57 10.66
CA GLU A 306 -21.53 -22.78 11.29
C GLU A 306 -22.68 -22.62 10.30
N ALA A 307 -22.59 -21.64 9.40
CA ALA A 307 -23.61 -21.34 8.40
C ALA A 307 -23.50 -22.18 7.10
N GLY A 308 -22.41 -22.93 6.92
CA GLY A 308 -22.13 -23.65 5.66
C GLY A 308 -21.87 -22.70 4.48
N VAL A 309 -21.34 -21.51 4.73
CA VAL A 309 -21.10 -20.47 3.71
C VAL A 309 -19.66 -20.54 3.21
N LYS A 310 -19.48 -20.40 1.91
CA LYS A 310 -18.20 -20.39 1.22
C LYS A 310 -17.99 -19.08 0.43
N ALA A 311 -16.82 -18.47 0.57
CA ALA A 311 -16.41 -17.33 -0.24
C ALA A 311 -15.94 -17.77 -1.64
N ARG A 312 -16.19 -16.95 -2.66
CA ARG A 312 -15.64 -17.16 -4.00
C ARG A 312 -14.15 -16.88 -4.06
N PHE A 313 -13.72 -15.78 -3.47
CA PHE A 313 -12.31 -15.44 -3.26
C PHE A 313 -12.14 -14.54 -2.05
N VAL A 314 -10.95 -14.58 -1.49
CA VAL A 314 -10.48 -13.64 -0.48
C VAL A 314 -9.20 -12.99 -0.96
N ARG A 315 -8.92 -11.78 -0.49
CA ARG A 315 -7.72 -11.07 -0.88
C ARG A 315 -7.21 -10.12 0.19
N GLY A 316 -6.10 -9.47 -0.13
CA GLY A 316 -5.42 -8.49 0.72
C GLY A 316 -3.94 -8.82 0.82
N GLY A 317 -3.30 -8.40 1.89
CA GLY A 317 -2.02 -8.94 2.31
C GLY A 317 -2.25 -10.34 2.87
N SER A 318 -1.73 -11.36 2.20
CA SER A 318 -2.01 -12.75 2.55
C SER A 318 -1.26 -13.19 3.79
N THR A 319 -1.97 -13.83 4.70
CA THR A 319 -1.46 -14.38 5.95
C THR A 319 -1.97 -15.81 6.14
N LYS A 320 -1.41 -16.51 7.11
CA LYS A 320 -1.86 -17.87 7.50
C LYS A 320 -3.38 -17.97 7.70
N TYR A 321 -4.05 -16.90 8.16
CA TYR A 321 -5.50 -16.92 8.39
C TYR A 321 -6.29 -17.03 7.09
N LEU A 322 -5.83 -16.43 6.00
CA LEU A 322 -6.43 -16.63 4.67
C LEU A 322 -6.08 -18.02 4.11
N VAL A 323 -4.85 -18.48 4.37
CA VAL A 323 -4.44 -19.84 3.97
C VAL A 323 -5.28 -20.91 4.67
N GLU A 324 -5.60 -20.74 5.95
CA GLU A 324 -6.50 -21.63 6.69
C GLU A 324 -7.89 -21.68 6.05
N LEU A 325 -8.46 -20.54 5.60
CA LEU A 325 -9.73 -20.53 4.87
C LEU A 325 -9.66 -21.36 3.58
N LEU A 326 -8.56 -21.25 2.85
CA LEU A 326 -8.34 -22.00 1.61
C LEU A 326 -8.23 -23.50 1.87
N GLN A 327 -7.43 -23.89 2.87
CA GLN A 327 -7.19 -25.28 3.25
C GLN A 327 -8.46 -25.97 3.79
N GLU A 328 -9.30 -25.22 4.50
CA GLU A 328 -10.57 -25.70 5.03
C GLU A 328 -11.72 -25.68 4.00
N GLY A 329 -11.45 -25.22 2.78
CA GLY A 329 -12.45 -25.15 1.71
C GLY A 329 -13.50 -24.06 1.90
N LEU A 330 -13.25 -23.08 2.76
CA LEU A 330 -14.13 -21.93 3.02
C LEU A 330 -13.97 -20.81 1.99
N THR A 331 -12.96 -20.87 1.14
CA THR A 331 -12.82 -20.02 -0.05
C THR A 331 -12.33 -20.85 -1.23
N ASP A 332 -12.68 -20.43 -2.45
CA ASP A 332 -12.17 -21.07 -3.67
C ASP A 332 -10.76 -20.61 -4.00
N TYR A 333 -10.43 -19.33 -3.77
CA TYR A 333 -9.15 -18.72 -4.15
C TYR A 333 -8.68 -17.67 -3.14
N ILE A 334 -7.36 -17.54 -3.05
CA ILE A 334 -6.69 -16.35 -2.50
C ILE A 334 -6.10 -15.58 -3.68
N LEU A 335 -6.42 -14.28 -3.79
CA LEU A 335 -5.86 -13.38 -4.79
C LEU A 335 -4.84 -12.46 -4.09
N ASP A 336 -3.57 -12.87 -4.10
CA ASP A 336 -2.50 -12.26 -3.31
C ASP A 336 -1.80 -11.12 -4.06
N GLY A 337 -1.91 -9.91 -3.55
CA GLY A 337 -1.15 -8.76 -4.04
C GLY A 337 0.19 -8.58 -3.32
N GLN A 338 0.29 -9.11 -2.10
CA GLN A 338 1.50 -9.11 -1.27
C GLN A 338 1.37 -10.12 -0.14
N THR A 339 2.40 -10.93 0.05
CA THR A 339 2.46 -11.95 1.09
C THR A 339 3.05 -11.37 2.38
N PHE A 340 2.43 -11.65 3.54
CA PHE A 340 2.79 -11.03 4.83
C PHE A 340 3.34 -12.01 5.86
N ASP A 341 3.35 -13.30 5.60
CA ASP A 341 3.99 -14.29 6.46
C ASP A 341 4.50 -15.51 5.67
N LEU A 342 5.30 -16.34 6.34
CA LEU A 342 5.96 -17.49 5.70
C LEU A 342 4.97 -18.63 5.37
N ASP A 343 3.83 -18.72 6.06
CA ASP A 343 2.81 -19.71 5.74
C ASP A 343 2.11 -19.35 4.41
N ALA A 344 1.84 -18.07 4.20
CA ALA A 344 1.32 -17.58 2.93
C ALA A 344 2.35 -17.71 1.80
N VAL A 345 3.65 -17.50 2.06
CA VAL A 345 4.74 -17.75 1.07
C VAL A 345 4.75 -19.21 0.65
N LYS A 346 4.66 -20.16 1.60
CA LYS A 346 4.59 -21.59 1.28
C LYS A 346 3.34 -21.94 0.50
N SER A 347 2.21 -21.35 0.86
CA SER A 347 0.93 -21.59 0.19
C SER A 347 0.97 -21.15 -1.27
N ILE A 348 1.45 -19.94 -1.56
CA ILE A 348 1.52 -19.43 -2.94
C ILE A 348 2.49 -20.23 -3.81
N ALA A 349 3.53 -20.80 -3.22
CA ALA A 349 4.49 -21.67 -3.91
C ALA A 349 3.91 -23.05 -4.26
N SER A 350 2.90 -23.54 -3.55
CA SER A 350 2.47 -24.94 -3.63
C SER A 350 1.00 -25.17 -3.97
N ASP A 351 0.12 -24.19 -3.73
CA ASP A 351 -1.32 -24.31 -4.01
C ASP A 351 -1.72 -23.39 -5.17
N PRO A 352 -2.14 -23.94 -6.33
CA PRO A 352 -2.52 -23.15 -7.50
C PRO A 352 -3.77 -22.28 -7.28
N ARG A 353 -4.50 -22.48 -6.20
CA ARG A 353 -5.63 -21.62 -5.81
C ARG A 353 -5.19 -20.37 -5.05
N HIS A 354 -3.92 -20.30 -4.63
CA HIS A 354 -3.29 -19.11 -4.09
C HIS A 354 -2.54 -18.39 -5.22
N VAL A 355 -3.16 -17.37 -5.79
CA VAL A 355 -2.76 -16.76 -7.06
C VAL A 355 -2.06 -15.43 -6.81
N ALA A 356 -0.83 -15.28 -7.32
CA ALA A 356 -0.15 -13.99 -7.34
C ALA A 356 -0.90 -13.01 -8.25
N THR A 357 -1.14 -11.80 -7.77
CA THR A 357 -1.77 -10.71 -8.51
C THR A 357 -0.89 -9.47 -8.50
N SER A 358 -1.21 -8.50 -9.33
CA SER A 358 -0.51 -7.21 -9.39
C SER A 358 -1.49 -6.06 -9.14
N PRO A 359 -1.02 -4.84 -8.87
CA PRO A 359 -1.88 -3.66 -8.83
C PRO A 359 -2.65 -3.43 -10.14
N PHE A 360 -2.16 -3.91 -11.29
CA PHE A 360 -2.88 -3.85 -12.56
C PHE A 360 -4.23 -4.57 -12.50
N THR A 361 -4.24 -5.79 -12.02
CA THR A 361 -5.47 -6.58 -11.90
C THR A 361 -6.27 -6.22 -10.66
N SER A 362 -5.60 -5.73 -9.63
CA SER A 362 -6.18 -5.50 -8.30
C SER A 362 -6.78 -4.12 -8.13
N TYR A 363 -6.11 -3.08 -8.66
CA TYR A 363 -6.31 -1.70 -8.27
C TYR A 363 -6.21 -0.70 -9.44
N ASN A 364 -6.25 -1.15 -10.68
CA ASN A 364 -6.11 -0.25 -11.81
C ASN A 364 -7.38 0.59 -12.00
N TYR A 365 -7.38 1.79 -11.41
CA TYR A 365 -8.51 2.71 -11.44
C TYR A 365 -8.93 3.10 -12.87
N HIS A 366 -7.97 3.25 -13.79
CA HIS A 366 -8.20 3.58 -15.19
C HIS A 366 -8.29 2.36 -16.10
N GLY A 367 -8.26 1.16 -15.53
CA GLY A 367 -8.51 -0.08 -16.26
C GLY A 367 -10.01 -0.31 -16.51
N LYS A 368 -10.31 -1.28 -17.34
CA LYS A 368 -11.71 -1.68 -17.61
C LYS A 368 -12.40 -2.25 -16.37
N GLY A 369 -11.64 -2.80 -15.43
CA GLY A 369 -12.13 -3.35 -14.18
C GLY A 369 -10.96 -3.75 -13.27
N SER A 370 -11.26 -3.94 -11.99
CA SER A 370 -10.30 -4.38 -10.99
C SER A 370 -10.94 -5.36 -10.03
N PHE A 371 -10.13 -6.15 -9.31
CA PHE A 371 -10.67 -7.00 -8.25
C PHE A 371 -11.24 -6.18 -7.08
N ALA A 372 -10.76 -4.95 -6.85
CA ALA A 372 -11.27 -4.10 -5.78
C ALA A 372 -12.77 -3.82 -5.95
N SER A 373 -13.23 -3.50 -7.16
CA SER A 373 -14.65 -3.27 -7.46
C SER A 373 -15.53 -4.53 -7.43
N MET A 374 -14.92 -5.71 -7.32
CA MET A 374 -15.62 -7.00 -7.23
C MET A 374 -15.70 -7.54 -5.80
N ILE A 375 -15.13 -6.83 -4.82
CA ILE A 375 -15.15 -7.24 -3.42
C ILE A 375 -16.49 -6.83 -2.79
N ASP A 376 -17.19 -7.79 -2.15
CA ASP A 376 -18.43 -7.48 -1.44
C ASP A 376 -18.19 -6.68 -0.17
N ALA A 377 -17.12 -6.97 0.58
CA ALA A 377 -16.76 -6.21 1.78
C ALA A 377 -15.25 -6.07 1.99
N VAL A 378 -14.83 -4.91 2.46
CA VAL A 378 -13.46 -4.66 2.90
C VAL A 378 -13.43 -4.20 4.35
N VAL A 379 -12.46 -4.71 5.12
CA VAL A 379 -12.25 -4.34 6.52
C VAL A 379 -10.88 -3.70 6.67
N LEU A 380 -10.88 -2.44 7.02
CA LEU A 380 -9.71 -1.57 7.08
C LEU A 380 -9.54 -0.96 8.48
N GLY A 381 -8.32 -0.61 8.84
CA GLY A 381 -8.02 0.23 10.00
C GLY A 381 -7.95 1.70 9.62
N ALA A 382 -7.97 2.58 10.62
CA ALA A 382 -7.70 4.00 10.46
C ALA A 382 -7.04 4.57 11.72
N THR A 383 -6.28 5.64 11.59
CA THR A 383 -5.74 6.40 12.73
C THR A 383 -6.83 7.28 13.33
N GLU A 384 -7.57 7.95 12.47
CA GLU A 384 -8.72 8.78 12.82
C GLU A 384 -9.86 8.54 11.82
N VAL A 385 -11.07 8.77 12.27
CA VAL A 385 -12.29 8.84 11.45
C VAL A 385 -13.07 10.07 11.89
N ASP A 386 -13.59 10.88 10.97
CA ASP A 386 -14.40 12.01 11.38
C ASP A 386 -15.91 11.71 11.32
N VAL A 387 -16.69 12.67 11.86
CA VAL A 387 -18.16 12.58 11.92
C VAL A 387 -18.83 12.54 10.54
N ASN A 388 -18.08 12.85 9.49
CA ASN A 388 -18.49 12.72 8.09
C ASN A 388 -17.98 11.43 7.44
N PHE A 389 -17.46 10.48 8.24
CA PHE A 389 -16.89 9.21 7.82
C PHE A 389 -15.56 9.30 7.08
N SER A 390 -14.94 10.48 6.93
CA SER A 390 -13.62 10.58 6.31
C SER A 390 -12.55 9.85 7.15
N GLY A 391 -11.59 9.24 6.49
CA GLY A 391 -10.55 8.44 7.17
C GLY A 391 -9.14 9.00 7.00
N ASN A 392 -8.33 8.89 8.07
CA ASN A 392 -6.89 9.13 8.09
C ASN A 392 -6.15 7.83 8.39
N VAL A 393 -5.16 7.49 7.56
CA VAL A 393 -4.26 6.34 7.83
C VAL A 393 -2.78 6.71 7.72
N VAL A 394 -2.45 7.89 7.19
CA VAL A 394 -1.07 8.25 6.86
C VAL A 394 -0.36 9.03 7.95
N THR A 395 -1.09 9.73 8.80
CA THR A 395 -0.50 10.47 9.94
C THR A 395 -1.04 10.00 11.29
N HIS A 396 -0.24 10.22 12.31
CA HIS A 396 -0.73 10.26 13.69
C HIS A 396 -1.66 11.46 13.90
N SER A 397 -2.37 11.48 15.02
CA SER A 397 -3.23 12.61 15.40
C SER A 397 -2.46 13.90 15.72
N ASP A 398 -1.15 13.84 15.85
CA ASP A 398 -0.26 15.00 16.00
C ASP A 398 0.32 15.51 14.66
N GLY A 399 -0.08 14.89 13.53
CA GLY A 399 0.34 15.28 12.19
C GLY A 399 1.61 14.61 11.67
N ARG A 400 2.35 13.87 12.50
CA ARG A 400 3.55 13.15 12.04
C ARG A 400 3.18 11.99 11.13
N LEU A 401 3.95 11.78 10.07
CA LEU A 401 3.78 10.65 9.18
C LEU A 401 3.96 9.33 9.96
N LEU A 402 2.99 8.45 9.80
CA LEU A 402 2.99 7.11 10.38
C LEU A 402 3.48 6.08 9.38
N HIS A 403 2.88 6.08 8.20
CA HIS A 403 3.22 5.19 7.08
C HIS A 403 2.55 5.69 5.79
N GLY A 404 2.68 4.94 4.71
CA GLY A 404 2.00 5.26 3.45
C GLY A 404 0.56 4.73 3.38
N ILE A 405 -0.07 5.00 2.26
CA ILE A 405 -1.47 4.67 2.00
C ILE A 405 -1.66 3.15 1.82
N GLY A 406 -0.68 2.46 1.24
CA GLY A 406 -0.83 1.05 0.88
C GLY A 406 -1.94 0.82 -0.16
N GLY A 407 -2.67 -0.27 -0.02
CA GLY A 407 -3.87 -0.55 -0.83
C GLY A 407 -5.15 0.09 -0.28
N TRP A 408 -5.09 0.86 0.78
CA TRP A 408 -6.25 1.32 1.54
C TRP A 408 -7.26 2.10 0.68
N GLN A 409 -6.82 3.14 -0.03
CA GLN A 409 -7.69 3.93 -0.92
C GLN A 409 -8.31 3.07 -2.04
N ASN A 410 -7.55 2.13 -2.57
CA ASN A 410 -8.01 1.28 -3.67
C ASN A 410 -9.14 0.34 -3.25
N CYS A 411 -9.16 -0.03 -1.96
CA CYS A 411 -10.19 -0.89 -1.40
C CYS A 411 -11.52 -0.17 -1.16
N LEU A 412 -11.53 1.16 -1.18
CA LEU A 412 -12.76 1.96 -1.01
C LEU A 412 -13.74 1.81 -2.18
N ASP A 413 -13.36 1.13 -3.25
CA ASP A 413 -14.21 0.76 -4.39
C ASP A 413 -15.04 -0.53 -4.15
N ALA A 414 -14.92 -1.13 -2.96
CA ALA A 414 -15.68 -2.32 -2.59
C ALA A 414 -17.16 -2.05 -2.34
N GLY A 415 -18.00 -3.08 -2.43
CA GLY A 415 -19.45 -3.01 -2.20
C GLY A 415 -19.83 -2.52 -0.79
N CYS A 416 -19.00 -2.83 0.21
CA CYS A 416 -19.13 -2.33 1.58
C CYS A 416 -17.77 -2.07 2.20
N THR A 417 -17.47 -0.82 2.50
CA THR A 417 -16.23 -0.39 3.16
C THR A 417 -16.44 -0.21 4.65
N ILE A 418 -15.72 -0.99 5.47
CA ILE A 418 -15.83 -1.01 6.92
C ILE A 418 -14.51 -0.54 7.55
N LEU A 419 -14.54 0.52 8.34
CA LEU A 419 -13.45 0.90 9.21
C LEU A 419 -13.61 0.27 10.58
N ALA A 420 -12.71 -0.64 10.93
CA ALA A 420 -12.69 -1.35 12.21
C ALA A 420 -11.59 -0.75 13.10
N VAL A 421 -11.98 0.07 14.07
CA VAL A 421 -11.06 0.86 14.88
C VAL A 421 -11.42 0.79 16.37
N PRO A 422 -10.45 0.86 17.30
CA PRO A 422 -10.77 1.12 18.70
C PRO A 422 -11.37 2.52 18.82
N SER A 423 -12.24 2.76 19.78
CA SER A 423 -12.85 4.08 19.96
C SER A 423 -11.84 5.14 20.43
N PHE A 424 -10.75 4.72 21.10
CA PHE A 424 -9.63 5.58 21.47
C PHE A 424 -8.32 4.78 21.55
N ARG A 425 -7.19 5.48 21.51
CA ARG A 425 -5.85 4.95 21.76
C ARG A 425 -5.23 5.76 22.89
N ASP A 426 -4.82 5.06 23.98
CA ASP A 426 -4.48 5.70 25.25
C ASP A 426 -5.64 6.60 25.74
N ARG A 427 -5.58 7.89 25.59
CA ARG A 427 -6.70 8.80 25.88
C ARG A 427 -7.05 9.71 24.70
N ILE A 428 -6.65 9.31 23.51
CA ILE A 428 -6.90 10.06 22.27
C ILE A 428 -8.08 9.40 21.55
N PRO A 429 -9.24 10.09 21.41
CA PRO A 429 -10.37 9.63 20.61
C PRO A 429 -9.95 9.35 19.17
N VAL A 430 -10.48 8.27 18.58
CA VAL A 430 -10.27 7.95 17.16
C VAL A 430 -11.35 8.61 16.29
N ILE A 431 -12.57 8.81 16.84
CA ILE A 431 -13.61 9.56 16.15
C ILE A 431 -13.48 11.03 16.51
N VAL A 432 -13.25 11.88 15.50
CA VAL A 432 -12.96 13.32 15.63
C VAL A 432 -13.95 14.16 14.82
N ASP A 433 -13.93 15.48 14.98
CA ASP A 433 -14.77 16.38 14.15
C ASP A 433 -14.29 16.44 12.71
N GLN A 434 -12.96 16.43 12.52
CA GLN A 434 -12.30 16.42 11.22
C GLN A 434 -10.95 15.71 11.36
N VAL A 435 -10.65 14.79 10.45
CA VAL A 435 -9.37 14.09 10.42
C VAL A 435 -8.20 15.05 10.20
N THR A 436 -7.06 14.75 10.82
CA THR A 436 -5.82 15.54 10.68
C THR A 436 -5.32 15.53 9.25
N THR A 437 -5.31 14.38 8.60
CA THR A 437 -4.95 14.23 7.19
C THR A 437 -5.99 13.37 6.49
N LEU A 438 -6.59 13.90 5.43
CA LEU A 438 -7.58 13.16 4.65
C LEU A 438 -6.90 12.14 3.75
N THR A 439 -7.15 10.86 4.02
CA THR A 439 -6.67 9.76 3.16
C THR A 439 -7.80 9.17 2.33
N GLY A 440 -9.01 9.13 2.85
CA GLY A 440 -10.20 8.65 2.13
C GLY A 440 -11.43 9.50 2.41
N PRO A 441 -12.11 9.96 1.34
CA PRO A 441 -13.37 10.72 1.47
C PRO A 441 -14.46 9.87 2.13
N GLY A 442 -15.22 10.48 3.04
CA GLY A 442 -16.28 9.81 3.80
C GLY A 442 -17.43 9.29 2.95
N GLU A 443 -17.58 9.77 1.74
CA GLU A 443 -18.58 9.28 0.78
C GLU A 443 -18.32 7.82 0.32
N LEU A 444 -17.10 7.29 0.55
CA LEU A 444 -16.69 5.95 0.19
C LEU A 444 -16.57 5.00 1.39
N ILE A 445 -16.85 5.49 2.60
CA ILE A 445 -16.78 4.70 3.82
C ILE A 445 -18.19 4.47 4.34
N ASP A 446 -18.60 3.21 4.37
CA ASP A 446 -19.99 2.83 4.64
C ASP A 446 -20.27 2.61 6.12
N VAL A 447 -19.30 2.04 6.84
CA VAL A 447 -19.49 1.62 8.23
C VAL A 447 -18.25 1.89 9.06
N VAL A 448 -18.44 2.39 10.26
CA VAL A 448 -17.40 2.53 11.29
C VAL A 448 -17.77 1.64 12.47
N VAL A 449 -16.91 0.69 12.81
CA VAL A 449 -17.12 -0.27 13.91
C VAL A 449 -16.12 0.00 15.02
N THR A 450 -16.64 0.25 16.22
CA THR A 450 -15.88 0.36 17.45
C THR A 450 -16.43 -0.60 18.50
N GLU A 451 -15.73 -0.82 19.61
CA GLU A 451 -16.24 -1.61 20.74
C GLU A 451 -17.45 -0.97 21.43
N ARG A 452 -17.75 0.31 21.12
CA ARG A 452 -18.86 1.09 21.71
C ARG A 452 -20.08 1.18 20.81
N GLY A 453 -19.97 0.79 19.57
CA GLY A 453 -21.08 0.78 18.63
C GLY A 453 -20.63 0.76 17.19
N ILE A 454 -21.61 0.61 16.32
CA ILE A 454 -21.48 0.56 14.87
C ILE A 454 -22.21 1.75 14.30
N ALA A 455 -21.51 2.62 13.58
CA ALA A 455 -22.10 3.72 12.84
C ALA A 455 -22.18 3.36 11.36
N ILE A 456 -23.36 3.45 10.78
CA ILE A 456 -23.59 3.26 9.34
C ILE A 456 -23.70 4.65 8.72
N ASN A 457 -22.99 4.87 7.61
CA ASN A 457 -23.07 6.13 6.88
C ASN A 457 -24.52 6.38 6.44
N PRO A 458 -25.10 7.57 6.72
CA PRO A 458 -26.49 7.87 6.35
C PRO A 458 -26.82 7.68 4.87
N ARG A 459 -25.85 7.65 4.00
CA ARG A 459 -25.99 7.37 2.55
C ARG A 459 -26.32 5.91 2.25
N ARG A 460 -26.07 4.98 3.21
CA ARG A 460 -26.27 3.54 3.08
C ARG A 460 -27.55 3.06 3.76
N GLN A 461 -28.68 3.60 3.27
CA GLN A 461 -30.00 3.21 3.77
C GLN A 461 -30.24 1.70 3.60
N ASP A 462 -29.72 1.12 2.52
CA ASP A 462 -29.75 -0.33 2.26
C ASP A 462 -29.15 -1.15 3.41
N LEU A 463 -27.99 -0.75 3.93
CA LEU A 463 -27.36 -1.41 5.08
C LEU A 463 -28.11 -1.18 6.39
N MET A 464 -28.66 0.03 6.60
CA MET A 464 -29.49 0.32 7.77
C MET A 464 -30.74 -0.56 7.80
N ASP A 465 -31.40 -0.72 6.66
CA ASP A 465 -32.59 -1.57 6.53
C ASP A 465 -32.25 -3.04 6.72
N ALA A 466 -31.13 -3.50 6.17
CA ALA A 466 -30.69 -4.89 6.28
C ALA A 466 -30.41 -5.33 7.73
N VAL A 467 -29.85 -4.42 8.57
CA VAL A 467 -29.56 -4.74 9.98
C VAL A 467 -30.69 -4.35 10.94
N LYS A 468 -31.85 -3.93 10.42
CA LYS A 468 -33.00 -3.58 11.26
C LYS A 468 -33.46 -4.80 12.06
N GLY A 469 -33.51 -4.64 13.38
CA GLY A 469 -33.84 -5.75 14.29
C GLY A 469 -32.65 -6.64 14.70
N SER A 470 -31.46 -6.40 14.17
CA SER A 470 -30.23 -7.03 14.68
C SER A 470 -29.96 -6.62 16.14
N ALA A 471 -29.34 -7.51 16.90
CA ALA A 471 -28.87 -7.23 18.26
C ALA A 471 -27.54 -6.44 18.29
N LEU A 472 -27.05 -5.96 17.15
CA LEU A 472 -25.86 -5.14 17.06
C LEU A 472 -26.13 -3.71 17.60
N PRO A 473 -25.16 -3.06 18.25
CA PRO A 473 -25.31 -1.72 18.81
C PRO A 473 -25.18 -0.65 17.71
N ILE A 474 -26.17 -0.57 16.82
CA ILE A 474 -26.18 0.46 15.77
C ILE A 474 -26.48 1.81 16.39
N ARG A 475 -25.62 2.82 16.13
CA ARG A 475 -25.70 4.16 16.74
C ARG A 475 -25.23 5.23 15.76
N PRO A 476 -25.73 6.49 15.88
CA PRO A 476 -25.13 7.63 15.20
C PRO A 476 -23.64 7.79 15.57
N ILE A 477 -22.81 8.16 14.60
CA ILE A 477 -21.37 8.34 14.84
C ILE A 477 -21.10 9.46 15.86
N GLN A 478 -21.96 10.50 15.89
CA GLN A 478 -21.89 11.62 16.81
C GLN A 478 -22.08 11.16 18.27
N ASP A 479 -22.97 10.20 18.52
CA ASP A 479 -23.25 9.68 19.86
C ASP A 479 -22.06 8.87 20.37
N ILE A 480 -21.43 8.07 19.49
CA ILE A 480 -20.20 7.33 19.82
C ILE A 480 -19.07 8.31 20.13
N LYS A 481 -18.89 9.33 19.31
CA LYS A 481 -17.89 10.39 19.53
C LYS A 481 -18.08 11.07 20.89
N ALA A 482 -19.30 11.57 21.18
CA ALA A 482 -19.61 12.27 22.43
C ALA A 482 -19.34 11.39 23.66
N GLU A 483 -19.68 10.10 23.60
CA GLU A 483 -19.37 9.16 24.67
C GLU A 483 -17.87 9.00 24.88
N VAL A 484 -17.11 8.84 23.80
CA VAL A 484 -15.65 8.65 23.84
C VAL A 484 -14.95 9.89 24.37
N GLU A 485 -15.32 11.08 23.91
CA GLU A 485 -14.76 12.34 24.41
C GLU A 485 -14.99 12.50 25.91
N ARG A 486 -16.17 12.17 26.40
CA ARG A 486 -16.46 12.18 27.85
C ARG A 486 -15.56 11.23 28.63
N ILE A 487 -15.30 10.03 28.10
CA ILE A 487 -14.40 9.02 28.71
C ILE A 487 -12.96 9.50 28.69
N CYS A 488 -12.53 10.14 27.62
CA CYS A 488 -11.17 10.66 27.45
C CYS A 488 -10.91 11.96 28.22
N GLY A 489 -11.96 12.61 28.75
CA GLY A 489 -11.87 13.86 29.52
C GLY A 489 -12.07 15.12 28.70
N GLY A 490 -12.73 15.02 27.57
CA GLY A 490 -13.09 16.12 26.67
C GLY A 490 -12.58 15.95 25.25
N THR A 491 -12.88 16.95 24.40
CA THR A 491 -12.38 17.02 23.03
C THR A 491 -10.87 17.31 23.04
N PRO A 492 -10.03 16.49 22.40
CA PRO A 492 -8.60 16.75 22.37
C PRO A 492 -8.29 18.04 21.58
N ALA A 493 -7.25 18.75 22.02
CA ALA A 493 -6.76 19.88 21.25
C ALA A 493 -6.24 19.41 19.88
N ARG A 494 -6.53 20.19 18.85
CA ARG A 494 -5.97 19.93 17.52
C ARG A 494 -4.45 20.10 17.55
N PRO A 495 -3.70 19.31 16.77
CA PRO A 495 -2.26 19.47 16.68
C PRO A 495 -1.92 20.85 16.12
N LYS A 496 -0.87 21.46 16.66
CA LYS A 496 -0.28 22.66 16.08
C LYS A 496 0.63 22.25 14.94
N LEU A 497 0.15 22.37 13.73
CA LEU A 497 0.91 22.11 12.53
C LEU A 497 1.62 23.37 12.06
N GLY A 498 2.78 23.23 11.42
CA GLY A 498 3.47 24.33 10.76
C GLY A 498 2.73 24.79 9.50
N GLU A 499 3.24 25.85 8.88
CA GLU A 499 2.71 26.38 7.61
C GLU A 499 3.44 25.82 6.38
N ASN A 500 4.46 24.97 6.58
CA ASN A 500 5.26 24.39 5.51
C ASN A 500 4.68 23.04 5.07
N PRO A 501 4.25 22.88 3.80
CA PRO A 501 3.82 21.57 3.27
C PRO A 501 5.06 20.69 3.06
N VAL A 502 5.07 19.51 3.66
CA VAL A 502 6.20 18.56 3.61
C VAL A 502 5.92 17.33 2.76
N ALA A 503 4.65 16.97 2.61
CA ALA A 503 4.22 15.91 1.72
C ALA A 503 2.78 16.15 1.24
N VAL A 504 2.37 15.41 0.21
CA VAL A 504 1.02 15.41 -0.32
C VAL A 504 0.44 14.01 -0.38
N VAL A 505 -0.88 13.93 -0.21
CA VAL A 505 -1.66 12.70 -0.37
C VAL A 505 -2.31 12.75 -1.75
N LYS A 506 -1.95 11.81 -2.61
CA LYS A 506 -2.61 11.63 -3.91
C LYS A 506 -3.85 10.76 -3.77
N TRP A 507 -4.91 11.10 -4.50
CA TRP A 507 -6.03 10.21 -4.72
C TRP A 507 -5.69 9.15 -5.77
N VAL A 508 -6.50 8.11 -5.86
CA VAL A 508 -6.29 6.97 -6.80
C VAL A 508 -6.25 7.37 -8.28
N ASP A 509 -6.82 8.52 -8.63
CA ASP A 509 -6.84 9.08 -9.98
C ASP A 509 -5.62 9.99 -10.29
N GLY A 510 -4.72 10.17 -9.32
CA GLY A 510 -3.54 11.04 -9.44
C GLY A 510 -3.75 12.49 -9.02
N SER A 511 -4.99 12.92 -8.67
CA SER A 511 -5.25 14.26 -8.14
C SER A 511 -4.76 14.41 -6.69
N LEU A 512 -4.55 15.65 -6.24
CA LEU A 512 -4.13 15.95 -4.86
C LEU A 512 -5.34 15.97 -3.93
N LEU A 513 -5.37 15.02 -2.99
CA LEU A 513 -6.44 14.89 -2.00
C LEU A 513 -6.20 15.75 -0.76
N ASP A 514 -4.98 15.73 -0.20
CA ASP A 514 -4.63 16.52 0.98
C ASP A 514 -3.13 16.84 1.07
N THR A 515 -2.79 17.65 2.05
CA THR A 515 -1.42 18.07 2.36
C THR A 515 -1.02 17.56 3.74
N VAL A 516 0.20 17.04 3.86
CA VAL A 516 0.85 16.79 5.14
C VAL A 516 1.69 18.02 5.49
N TRP A 517 1.37 18.61 6.63
CA TRP A 517 2.05 19.81 7.12
C TRP A 517 3.21 19.46 8.02
N GLN A 518 4.21 20.32 8.07
CA GLN A 518 5.33 20.16 8.98
C GLN A 518 4.84 20.01 10.42
N ALA A 519 5.33 18.99 11.13
CA ALA A 519 5.05 18.70 12.52
C ALA A 519 6.31 18.18 13.22
N GLY A 520 6.47 18.50 14.51
CA GLY A 520 7.63 18.06 15.29
C GLY A 520 8.16 19.08 16.23
#